data_c3151387f42e36a02a05cb5048f6e4ca
#
_entry.id   c3151387f42e36a02a05cb5048f6e4ca
#
_cell.length_a   1.000
_cell.length_b   1.000
_cell.length_c   1.000
_cell.angle_alpha   90.00
_cell.angle_beta   90.00
_cell.angle_gamma   90.00
#
_symmetry.space_group_name_H-M   'P 1'
#
loop_
_entity.id
_entity.type
_entity.pdbx_description
1 polymer ?
#
loop_
_entity_poly.entity_id
_entity_poly.type
_entity_poly.pdbx_seq_one_letter_code
_entity_poly.pdbx_strand_id
1 'polypeptide(L)'
;MEKPFAITLDVGSSLANKTGSWRTERAEYVDRLPPCNHACPAGENIQAWLYHAEEGEAGYEPAWRQIMEDNPFPAIMGRVCYHPCETSCNRGQLDESVGIHSVERFLGDEGIKNGWTVEPIAQPSGKRVLIVGAGPSGLAAAYHLTRLGHAVTIRDAGSAAGGMMRYGIPQYRLPRDVLDAEAGRILELGVTLELNSKITNVLEAMREGGFDAAFLAVGAHIGKRAYIPAGDSARILDAVSLLHGMEEGSAPMLGRRVAVYGGGDTAMDAARTAKRLGATDAVVVYRRTRERMPAHDVEVEEARQEGIEMRWLSTVKHADEGKLLIERMELDDSGFPQPTGEVEELQADSLILALGQEADLSLLEGVPGIESEDGVVKVGPDMMTGHPGIFAGGDMVPAERSVTVAVGHGKRAARRIDGWLRGEPYKAPPKHELATFETLNTWYYADAPRTVQPELEVARRTSGFEEVVHGLDESNAVYEARRCMSCGNCFSCDNCYGVCPDNAVIKLGEPGELYEIDLDFCKGCGMCVAECPCGAIEMVPEAI
;
A
#
# COMPACT_ATOMS: atom_id res chain seq x y z
N MET A 1 12.14 21.91 36.81
CA MET A 1 12.16 20.85 37.86
C MET A 1 13.62 20.59 38.21
N GLU A 2 14.02 20.74 39.44
CA GLU A 2 15.41 20.42 39.85
C GLU A 2 15.62 18.91 39.67
N LYS A 3 16.69 18.52 39.01
CA LYS A 3 17.08 17.11 38.92
C LYS A 3 17.50 16.61 40.29
N PRO A 4 16.95 15.51 40.80
CA PRO A 4 17.21 15.01 42.15
C PRO A 4 18.59 14.35 42.29
N PHE A 5 19.38 14.29 41.23
CA PHE A 5 20.60 13.51 41.15
C PHE A 5 21.79 14.33 40.64
N ALA A 6 22.92 14.13 41.25
CA ALA A 6 24.20 14.61 40.77
C ALA A 6 25.28 13.53 40.97
N ILE A 7 26.35 13.58 40.19
CA ILE A 7 27.48 12.64 40.27
C ILE A 7 28.22 12.74 41.59
N THR A 8 28.06 13.84 42.29
CA THR A 8 28.67 14.10 43.59
C THR A 8 27.70 13.92 44.75
N LEU A 9 28.20 13.78 46.00
CA LEU A 9 27.37 13.65 47.20
C LEU A 9 26.61 14.94 47.53
N ASP A 10 27.05 16.06 46.99
CA ASP A 10 26.37 17.35 47.15
C ASP A 10 25.43 17.55 45.96
N VAL A 11 24.13 17.39 46.18
CA VAL A 11 23.09 17.49 45.15
C VAL A 11 23.11 18.90 44.54
N GLY A 12 23.26 18.95 43.21
CA GLY A 12 23.35 20.20 42.46
C GLY A 12 24.76 20.78 42.35
N SER A 13 25.79 20.17 42.90
CA SER A 13 27.17 20.65 42.75
C SER A 13 27.66 20.62 41.31
N SER A 14 27.19 19.67 40.50
CA SER A 14 27.47 19.61 39.06
C SER A 14 26.82 20.78 38.30
N LEU A 15 25.73 21.35 38.79
CA LEU A 15 25.07 22.51 38.19
C LEU A 15 25.87 23.83 38.37
N ALA A 16 26.82 23.86 39.31
CA ALA A 16 27.74 24.98 39.44
C ALA A 16 28.86 24.96 38.37
N ASN A 17 29.06 23.83 37.72
CA ASN A 17 30.16 23.56 36.81
C ASN A 17 29.69 23.66 35.36
N LYS A 18 29.69 24.87 34.79
CA LYS A 18 29.32 25.13 33.40
C LYS A 18 30.35 24.54 32.42
N THR A 19 30.16 23.26 32.05
CA THR A 19 31.10 22.49 31.23
C THR A 19 30.95 22.74 29.72
N GLY A 20 29.99 23.54 29.32
CA GLY A 20 29.69 23.81 27.91
C GLY A 20 30.85 24.38 27.09
N SER A 21 31.76 25.12 27.75
CA SER A 21 32.99 25.63 27.13
C SER A 21 34.01 24.55 26.73
N TRP A 22 33.84 23.32 27.16
CA TRP A 22 34.77 22.21 26.90
C TRP A 22 34.46 21.46 25.61
N ARG A 23 33.23 21.66 25.06
CA ARG A 23 32.81 20.89 23.89
C ARG A 23 33.45 21.38 22.60
N THR A 24 33.70 20.45 21.72
CA THR A 24 34.08 20.65 20.31
C THR A 24 33.00 20.19 19.37
N GLU A 25 32.10 19.36 19.87
CA GLU A 25 30.90 18.86 19.21
C GLU A 25 29.72 18.97 20.19
N ARG A 26 28.53 19.15 19.67
CA ARG A 26 27.30 19.18 20.47
C ARG A 26 26.32 18.11 20.02
N ALA A 27 25.54 17.61 20.95
CA ALA A 27 24.44 16.72 20.64
C ALA A 27 23.23 17.54 20.18
N GLU A 28 22.59 17.12 19.10
CA GLU A 28 21.35 17.70 18.58
C GLU A 28 20.30 16.61 18.37
N TYR A 29 19.03 16.91 18.68
CA TYR A 29 17.91 16.04 18.31
C TYR A 29 17.63 16.18 16.84
N VAL A 30 17.42 15.04 16.20
CA VAL A 30 17.13 14.95 14.76
C VAL A 30 15.91 14.07 14.55
N ASP A 31 15.08 14.45 13.59
CA ASP A 31 14.04 13.61 13.06
C ASP A 31 14.54 12.94 11.78
N ARG A 32 14.50 11.62 11.74
CA ARG A 32 14.87 10.84 10.56
C ARG A 32 13.64 10.22 9.94
N LEU A 33 13.75 9.89 8.66
CA LEU A 33 12.68 9.20 7.94
C LEU A 33 12.76 7.70 8.25
N PRO A 34 11.73 7.11 8.92
CA PRO A 34 11.69 5.67 9.13
C PRO A 34 11.65 4.90 7.80
N PRO A 35 12.36 3.76 7.66
CA PRO A 35 12.37 3.00 6.41
C PRO A 35 10.98 2.51 5.98
N CYS A 36 10.10 2.16 6.91
CA CYS A 36 8.71 1.80 6.64
C CYS A 36 7.91 2.97 6.03
N ASN A 37 8.04 4.18 6.57
CA ASN A 37 7.41 5.38 6.02
C ASN A 37 7.95 5.69 4.60
N HIS A 38 9.27 5.53 4.41
CA HIS A 38 9.90 5.77 3.11
C HIS A 38 9.41 4.79 2.04
N ALA A 39 9.23 3.53 2.40
CA ALA A 39 8.83 2.48 1.48
C ALA A 39 7.32 2.45 1.17
N CYS A 40 6.48 3.08 1.98
CA CYS A 40 5.04 3.07 1.76
C CYS A 40 4.65 3.90 0.52
N PRO A 41 4.06 3.28 -0.53
CA PRO A 41 3.64 4.01 -1.72
C PRO A 41 2.50 5.01 -1.47
N ALA A 42 1.64 4.75 -0.47
CA ALA A 42 0.59 5.68 -0.01
C ALA A 42 1.19 6.85 0.79
N GLY A 43 2.44 6.72 1.27
CA GLY A 43 3.15 7.75 2.00
C GLY A 43 2.59 7.98 3.40
N GLU A 44 2.27 6.90 4.09
CA GLU A 44 1.80 6.92 5.47
C GLU A 44 2.92 7.22 6.46
N ASN A 45 2.57 7.85 7.56
CA ASN A 45 3.43 7.95 8.74
C ASN A 45 3.21 6.75 9.66
N ILE A 46 3.73 5.59 9.24
CA ILE A 46 3.53 4.29 9.90
C ILE A 46 4.03 4.30 11.34
N GLN A 47 5.21 4.85 11.56
CA GLN A 47 5.80 4.92 12.90
C GLN A 47 4.88 5.69 13.87
N ALA A 48 4.28 6.81 13.42
CA ALA A 48 3.41 7.61 14.28
C ALA A 48 2.12 6.88 14.67
N TRP A 49 1.45 6.21 13.73
CA TRP A 49 0.23 5.49 14.08
C TRP A 49 0.49 4.20 14.86
N LEU A 50 1.64 3.52 14.67
CA LEU A 50 2.05 2.41 15.52
C LEU A 50 2.28 2.88 16.97
N TYR A 51 2.88 4.05 17.15
CA TYR A 51 3.10 4.65 18.47
C TYR A 51 1.77 4.91 19.21
N HIS A 52 0.74 5.40 18.51
CA HIS A 52 -0.59 5.52 19.10
C HIS A 52 -1.22 4.16 19.40
N ALA A 53 -1.09 3.19 18.48
CA ALA A 53 -1.71 1.86 18.64
C ALA A 53 -1.19 1.09 19.86
N GLU A 54 0.06 1.31 20.29
CA GLU A 54 0.64 0.64 21.47
C GLU A 54 -0.02 1.04 22.81
N GLU A 55 -0.74 2.16 22.83
CA GLU A 55 -1.48 2.64 24.01
C GLU A 55 -2.75 1.82 24.29
N GLY A 56 -3.12 0.89 23.40
CA GLY A 56 -4.34 0.10 23.49
C GLY A 56 -5.59 0.88 23.12
N GLU A 57 -6.73 0.57 23.73
CA GLU A 57 -8.04 1.13 23.38
C GLU A 57 -8.06 2.67 23.27
N ALA A 58 -7.34 3.36 24.14
CA ALA A 58 -7.25 4.82 24.10
C ALA A 58 -6.49 5.35 22.86
N GLY A 59 -5.61 4.55 22.29
CA GLY A 59 -4.78 4.91 21.14
C GLY A 59 -5.35 4.51 19.79
N TYR A 60 -6.38 3.66 19.71
CA TYR A 60 -6.87 3.12 18.43
C TYR A 60 -7.47 4.19 17.52
N GLU A 61 -8.35 5.05 18.04
CA GLU A 61 -8.92 6.13 17.23
C GLU A 61 -7.85 7.16 16.81
N PRO A 62 -6.94 7.64 17.68
CA PRO A 62 -5.80 8.46 17.26
C PRO A 62 -4.93 7.80 16.19
N ALA A 63 -4.60 6.51 16.33
CA ALA A 63 -3.84 5.76 15.33
C ALA A 63 -4.57 5.70 13.98
N TRP A 64 -5.85 5.34 13.99
CA TRP A 64 -6.69 5.31 12.79
C TRP A 64 -6.76 6.69 12.13
N ARG A 65 -6.96 7.77 12.90
CA ARG A 65 -6.97 9.13 12.37
C ARG A 65 -5.65 9.51 11.72
N GLN A 66 -4.51 9.06 12.28
CA GLN A 66 -3.19 9.27 11.70
C GLN A 66 -3.05 8.52 10.35
N ILE A 67 -3.55 7.30 10.22
CA ILE A 67 -3.60 6.59 8.93
C ILE A 67 -4.44 7.38 7.93
N MET A 68 -5.63 7.86 8.35
CA MET A 68 -6.57 8.61 7.51
C MET A 68 -6.03 9.95 6.99
N GLU A 69 -4.93 10.48 7.53
CA GLU A 69 -4.26 11.64 6.91
C GLU A 69 -3.68 11.33 5.52
N ASP A 70 -3.32 10.09 5.29
CA ASP A 70 -2.62 9.65 4.11
C ASP A 70 -3.36 8.59 3.30
N ASN A 71 -4.01 7.65 3.96
CA ASN A 71 -4.65 6.47 3.38
C ASN A 71 -6.10 6.33 3.87
N PRO A 72 -7.12 6.48 2.99
CA PRO A 72 -8.52 6.35 3.38
C PRO A 72 -9.03 4.90 3.51
N PHE A 73 -8.15 3.90 3.34
CA PHE A 73 -8.50 2.48 3.24
C PHE A 73 -7.72 1.56 4.20
N PRO A 74 -7.63 1.85 5.50
CA PRO A 74 -6.82 1.03 6.41
C PRO A 74 -7.29 -0.43 6.49
N ALA A 75 -8.58 -0.71 6.51
CA ALA A 75 -9.09 -2.07 6.56
C ALA A 75 -8.83 -2.84 5.25
N ILE A 76 -8.91 -2.16 4.11
CA ILE A 76 -8.59 -2.74 2.79
C ILE A 76 -7.09 -2.96 2.67
N MET A 77 -6.25 -1.96 3.00
CA MET A 77 -4.79 -2.09 2.86
C MET A 77 -4.23 -3.18 3.75
N GLY A 78 -4.70 -3.29 4.97
CA GLY A 78 -4.33 -4.39 5.86
C GLY A 78 -4.71 -5.79 5.36
N ARG A 79 -5.48 -5.90 4.25
CA ARG A 79 -5.87 -7.15 3.60
C ARG A 79 -5.18 -7.40 2.26
N VAL A 80 -4.91 -6.35 1.49
CA VAL A 80 -4.52 -6.50 0.07
C VAL A 80 -3.19 -5.83 -0.30
N CYS A 81 -2.56 -5.08 0.60
CA CYS A 81 -1.24 -4.51 0.39
C CYS A 81 -0.16 -5.61 0.44
N TYR A 82 0.87 -5.50 -0.39
CA TYR A 82 2.03 -6.43 -0.37
C TYR A 82 3.16 -5.97 0.56
N HIS A 83 2.92 -5.00 1.41
CA HIS A 83 3.69 -4.57 2.58
C HIS A 83 5.18 -4.25 2.31
N PRO A 84 5.53 -3.37 1.35
CA PRO A 84 6.91 -2.97 1.15
C PRO A 84 7.50 -2.27 2.40
N CYS A 85 6.65 -1.72 3.27
CA CYS A 85 7.03 -1.19 4.56
C CYS A 85 7.61 -2.25 5.50
N GLU A 86 7.07 -3.46 5.51
CA GLU A 86 7.58 -4.58 6.31
C GLU A 86 8.89 -5.12 5.77
N THR A 87 9.01 -5.24 4.43
CA THR A 87 10.27 -5.62 3.78
C THR A 87 11.41 -4.64 4.11
N SER A 88 11.09 -3.36 4.27
CA SER A 88 12.06 -2.31 4.60
C SER A 88 12.24 -2.08 6.11
N CYS A 89 11.51 -2.78 6.95
CA CYS A 89 11.52 -2.57 8.40
C CYS A 89 12.89 -2.95 9.00
N ASN A 90 13.54 -2.01 9.69
CA ASN A 90 14.83 -2.25 10.36
C ASN A 90 14.75 -3.40 11.37
N ARG A 91 13.59 -3.63 12.00
CA ARG A 91 13.44 -4.73 12.95
C ARG A 91 13.70 -6.10 12.31
N GLY A 92 13.45 -6.26 11.00
CA GLY A 92 13.79 -7.47 10.27
C GLY A 92 15.27 -7.84 10.26
N GLN A 93 16.16 -6.90 10.65
CA GLN A 93 17.60 -7.17 10.84
C GLN A 93 17.93 -7.61 12.27
N LEU A 94 17.00 -7.44 13.22
CA LEU A 94 17.16 -7.90 14.60
C LEU A 94 16.55 -9.29 14.82
N ASP A 95 15.26 -9.42 14.50
CA ASP A 95 14.50 -10.67 14.60
C ASP A 95 13.58 -10.84 13.37
N GLU A 96 12.35 -10.36 13.44
CA GLU A 96 11.35 -10.38 12.37
C GLU A 96 10.74 -8.98 12.22
N SER A 97 10.43 -8.57 10.97
CA SER A 97 9.77 -7.29 10.73
C SER A 97 8.47 -7.16 11.53
N VAL A 98 8.10 -5.93 11.88
CA VAL A 98 6.80 -5.65 12.51
C VAL A 98 5.68 -6.02 11.54
N GLY A 99 4.62 -6.68 12.01
CA GLY A 99 3.41 -7.00 11.25
C GLY A 99 2.54 -5.75 11.04
N ILE A 100 3.06 -4.79 10.30
CA ILE A 100 2.48 -3.46 10.10
C ILE A 100 1.07 -3.57 9.52
N HIS A 101 0.92 -4.35 8.44
CA HIS A 101 -0.39 -4.51 7.78
C HIS A 101 -1.44 -5.16 8.69
N SER A 102 -1.01 -6.06 9.58
CA SER A 102 -1.91 -6.74 10.51
C SER A 102 -2.48 -5.76 11.56
N VAL A 103 -1.65 -4.83 12.03
CA VAL A 103 -2.09 -3.74 12.93
C VAL A 103 -2.95 -2.73 12.19
N GLU A 104 -2.57 -2.35 10.96
CA GLU A 104 -3.34 -1.46 10.09
C GLU A 104 -4.75 -2.02 9.85
N ARG A 105 -4.84 -3.32 9.52
CA ARG A 105 -6.11 -4.03 9.39
C ARG A 105 -6.95 -3.96 10.66
N PHE A 106 -6.35 -4.25 11.82
CA PHE A 106 -7.03 -4.18 13.11
C PHE A 106 -7.63 -2.79 13.35
N LEU A 107 -6.85 -1.73 13.13
CA LEU A 107 -7.30 -0.35 13.29
C LEU A 107 -8.39 0.02 12.28
N GLY A 108 -8.28 -0.45 11.05
CA GLY A 108 -9.30 -0.27 10.01
C GLY A 108 -10.63 -0.93 10.36
N ASP A 109 -10.58 -2.18 10.86
CA ASP A 109 -11.74 -2.94 11.30
C ASP A 109 -12.39 -2.29 12.55
N GLU A 110 -11.60 -1.80 13.51
CA GLU A 110 -12.12 -1.01 14.65
C GLU A 110 -12.75 0.31 14.18
N GLY A 111 -12.17 0.98 13.17
CA GLY A 111 -12.75 2.17 12.56
C GLY A 111 -14.12 1.93 11.93
N ILE A 112 -14.31 0.78 11.28
CA ILE A 112 -15.61 0.36 10.72
C ILE A 112 -16.58 0.01 11.85
N LYS A 113 -16.17 -0.81 12.78
CA LYS A 113 -16.97 -1.28 13.92
C LYS A 113 -17.51 -0.13 14.77
N ASN A 114 -16.67 0.88 15.04
CA ASN A 114 -17.02 2.04 15.86
C ASN A 114 -17.64 3.20 15.05
N GLY A 115 -17.71 3.09 13.72
CA GLY A 115 -18.28 4.12 12.86
C GLY A 115 -17.49 5.43 12.88
N TRP A 116 -16.17 5.38 13.01
CA TRP A 116 -15.33 6.58 13.02
C TRP A 116 -15.38 7.29 11.68
N THR A 117 -15.50 8.61 11.75
CA THR A 117 -15.60 9.49 10.59
C THR A 117 -14.48 10.52 10.57
N VAL A 118 -14.27 11.13 9.42
CA VAL A 118 -13.33 12.24 9.23
C VAL A 118 -14.07 13.48 8.79
N GLU A 119 -13.52 14.65 9.13
CA GLU A 119 -14.09 15.93 8.78
C GLU A 119 -13.32 16.59 7.61
N PRO A 120 -13.97 17.44 6.81
CA PRO A 120 -13.25 18.33 5.91
C PRO A 120 -12.27 19.24 6.67
N ILE A 121 -11.07 19.44 6.11
CA ILE A 121 -10.03 20.28 6.72
C ILE A 121 -10.03 21.71 6.19
N ALA A 122 -10.70 21.98 5.07
CA ALA A 122 -10.73 23.29 4.45
C ALA A 122 -12.16 23.76 4.14
N GLN A 123 -12.32 25.08 4.07
CA GLN A 123 -13.57 25.71 3.61
C GLN A 123 -13.77 25.45 2.10
N PRO A 124 -15.03 25.45 1.62
CA PRO A 124 -15.32 25.27 0.19
C PRO A 124 -14.54 26.22 -0.71
N SER A 125 -13.81 25.67 -1.65
CA SER A 125 -12.97 26.43 -2.60
C SER A 125 -13.74 27.05 -3.77
N GLY A 126 -14.97 26.62 -3.99
CA GLY A 126 -15.77 26.96 -5.15
C GLY A 126 -15.32 26.26 -6.45
N LYS A 127 -14.30 25.39 -6.39
CA LYS A 127 -13.77 24.63 -7.53
C LYS A 127 -14.40 23.26 -7.63
N ARG A 128 -14.56 22.77 -8.86
CA ARG A 128 -15.19 21.49 -9.19
C ARG A 128 -14.21 20.57 -9.91
N VAL A 129 -14.05 19.36 -9.42
CA VAL A 129 -13.14 18.36 -9.99
C VAL A 129 -13.92 17.15 -10.47
N LEU A 130 -13.67 16.74 -11.71
CA LEU A 130 -14.16 15.48 -12.28
C LEU A 130 -13.13 14.38 -11.99
N ILE A 131 -13.59 13.26 -11.46
CA ILE A 131 -12.80 12.03 -11.37
C ILE A 131 -13.41 10.99 -12.29
N VAL A 132 -12.60 10.37 -13.13
CA VAL A 132 -13.03 9.32 -14.06
C VAL A 132 -12.50 7.99 -13.55
N GLY A 133 -13.41 7.20 -12.96
CA GLY A 133 -13.12 5.91 -12.34
C GLY A 133 -13.21 5.94 -10.81
N ALA A 134 -14.03 5.03 -10.26
CA ALA A 134 -14.24 4.83 -8.81
C ALA A 134 -13.38 3.69 -8.24
N GLY A 135 -12.20 3.45 -8.82
CA GLY A 135 -11.19 2.53 -8.29
C GLY A 135 -10.39 3.16 -7.14
N PRO A 136 -9.39 2.46 -6.59
CA PRO A 136 -8.63 2.93 -5.42
C PRO A 136 -7.99 4.31 -5.62
N SER A 137 -7.44 4.58 -6.80
CA SER A 137 -6.83 5.88 -7.11
C SER A 137 -7.86 7.01 -7.18
N GLY A 138 -9.01 6.77 -7.82
CA GLY A 138 -10.08 7.76 -7.94
C GLY A 138 -10.72 8.07 -6.60
N LEU A 139 -11.04 7.05 -5.81
CA LEU A 139 -11.62 7.20 -4.47
C LEU A 139 -10.65 7.90 -3.52
N ALA A 140 -9.35 7.56 -3.53
CA ALA A 140 -8.34 8.26 -2.73
C ALA A 140 -8.19 9.73 -3.14
N ALA A 141 -8.20 10.03 -4.45
CA ALA A 141 -8.19 11.40 -4.93
C ALA A 141 -9.45 12.17 -4.49
N ALA A 142 -10.62 11.55 -4.57
CA ALA A 142 -11.87 12.14 -4.10
C ALA A 142 -11.83 12.48 -2.62
N TYR A 143 -11.34 11.55 -1.79
CA TYR A 143 -11.15 11.74 -0.37
C TYR A 143 -10.31 12.99 -0.07
N HIS A 144 -9.11 13.06 -0.63
CA HIS A 144 -8.20 14.18 -0.35
C HIS A 144 -8.70 15.51 -0.93
N LEU A 145 -9.25 15.52 -2.15
CA LEU A 145 -9.78 16.74 -2.78
C LEU A 145 -10.98 17.31 -2.01
N THR A 146 -11.89 16.44 -1.55
CA THR A 146 -13.06 16.88 -0.77
C THR A 146 -12.63 17.45 0.58
N ARG A 147 -11.67 16.83 1.26
CA ARG A 147 -11.10 17.37 2.50
C ARG A 147 -10.40 18.72 2.27
N LEU A 148 -9.82 18.96 1.10
CA LEU A 148 -9.22 20.24 0.69
C LEU A 148 -10.26 21.29 0.24
N GLY A 149 -11.57 20.97 0.34
CA GLY A 149 -12.66 21.91 0.08
C GLY A 149 -13.13 21.98 -1.37
N HIS A 150 -12.72 21.05 -2.24
CA HIS A 150 -13.21 20.99 -3.61
C HIS A 150 -14.49 20.18 -3.74
N ALA A 151 -15.39 20.62 -4.62
CA ALA A 151 -16.57 19.81 -4.98
C ALA A 151 -16.15 18.72 -5.99
N VAL A 152 -16.32 17.45 -5.60
CA VAL A 152 -15.86 16.30 -6.37
C VAL A 152 -17.03 15.51 -6.93
N THR A 153 -16.95 15.18 -8.23
CA THR A 153 -17.85 14.24 -8.88
C THR A 153 -17.03 13.10 -9.49
N ILE A 154 -17.34 11.88 -9.07
CA ILE A 154 -16.78 10.65 -9.66
C ILE A 154 -17.78 10.13 -10.68
N ARG A 155 -17.31 9.83 -11.90
CA ARG A 155 -18.06 9.06 -12.90
C ARG A 155 -17.38 7.73 -13.14
N ASP A 156 -18.15 6.66 -13.03
CA ASP A 156 -17.67 5.29 -13.26
C ASP A 156 -18.58 4.54 -14.25
N ALA A 157 -17.96 3.75 -15.13
CA ALA A 157 -18.66 2.90 -16.08
C ALA A 157 -19.33 1.68 -15.42
N GLY A 158 -18.83 1.27 -14.27
CA GLY A 158 -19.33 0.12 -13.51
C GLY A 158 -20.60 0.41 -12.73
N SER A 159 -21.20 -0.66 -12.23
CA SER A 159 -22.42 -0.63 -11.43
C SER A 159 -22.19 -0.37 -9.94
N ALA A 160 -20.92 -0.44 -9.47
CA ALA A 160 -20.54 -0.20 -8.10
C ALA A 160 -19.12 0.41 -8.01
N ALA A 161 -18.84 1.12 -6.92
CA ALA A 161 -17.51 1.64 -6.63
C ALA A 161 -16.55 0.53 -6.19
N GLY A 162 -15.24 0.77 -6.34
CA GLY A 162 -14.16 -0.11 -5.90
C GLY A 162 -13.19 -0.51 -7.00
N GLY A 163 -13.58 -0.43 -8.29
CA GLY A 163 -12.70 -0.80 -9.40
C GLY A 163 -12.11 -2.20 -9.22
N MET A 164 -10.78 -2.36 -9.38
CA MET A 164 -10.12 -3.65 -9.23
C MET A 164 -10.18 -4.25 -7.81
N MET A 165 -10.40 -3.45 -6.78
CA MET A 165 -10.67 -3.97 -5.43
C MET A 165 -11.98 -4.78 -5.38
N ARG A 166 -12.97 -4.44 -6.22
CA ARG A 166 -14.25 -5.16 -6.34
C ARG A 166 -14.22 -6.23 -7.42
N TYR A 167 -13.81 -5.85 -8.62
CA TYR A 167 -13.96 -6.66 -9.83
C TYR A 167 -12.74 -7.54 -10.15
N GLY A 168 -11.61 -7.32 -9.46
CA GLY A 168 -10.36 -8.07 -9.67
C GLY A 168 -9.93 -8.90 -8.47
N ILE A 169 -10.08 -8.36 -7.24
CA ILE A 169 -9.69 -9.07 -6.02
C ILE A 169 -10.87 -9.93 -5.54
N PRO A 170 -10.69 -11.25 -5.35
CA PRO A 170 -11.76 -12.13 -4.91
C PRO A 170 -12.27 -11.81 -3.49
N GLN A 171 -13.54 -12.12 -3.24
CA GLN A 171 -14.20 -11.85 -1.98
C GLN A 171 -13.54 -12.56 -0.77
N TYR A 172 -12.92 -13.72 -0.98
CA TYR A 172 -12.21 -14.44 0.07
C TYR A 172 -10.90 -13.78 0.52
N ARG A 173 -10.40 -12.75 -0.23
CA ARG A 173 -9.28 -11.87 0.16
C ARG A 173 -9.77 -10.52 0.64
N LEU A 174 -10.82 -9.98 0.02
CA LEU A 174 -11.39 -8.67 0.36
C LEU A 174 -12.92 -8.78 0.46
N PRO A 175 -13.49 -8.92 1.66
CA PRO A 175 -14.94 -8.91 1.88
C PRO A 175 -15.59 -7.64 1.36
N ARG A 176 -16.76 -7.77 0.77
CA ARG A 176 -17.45 -6.64 0.11
C ARG A 176 -18.02 -5.62 1.08
N ASP A 177 -18.42 -6.06 2.25
CA ASP A 177 -18.87 -5.19 3.35
C ASP A 177 -17.76 -4.26 3.85
N VAL A 178 -16.51 -4.74 3.91
CA VAL A 178 -15.32 -3.92 4.24
C VAL A 178 -15.08 -2.87 3.15
N LEU A 179 -15.11 -3.30 1.88
CA LEU A 179 -14.96 -2.37 0.75
C LEU A 179 -16.05 -1.31 0.73
N ASP A 180 -17.31 -1.72 0.93
CA ASP A 180 -18.45 -0.82 0.91
C ASP A 180 -18.43 0.17 2.09
N ALA A 181 -17.98 -0.26 3.27
CA ALA A 181 -17.85 0.60 4.43
C ALA A 181 -16.79 1.70 4.21
N GLU A 182 -15.61 1.36 3.72
CA GLU A 182 -14.55 2.35 3.49
C GLU A 182 -14.83 3.26 2.28
N ALA A 183 -15.38 2.72 1.20
CA ALA A 183 -15.83 3.55 0.07
C ALA A 183 -17.00 4.47 0.49
N GLY A 184 -17.95 3.95 1.26
CA GLY A 184 -19.08 4.70 1.80
C GLY A 184 -18.65 5.91 2.64
N ARG A 185 -17.65 5.74 3.51
CA ARG A 185 -17.06 6.81 4.32
C ARG A 185 -16.53 7.97 3.46
N ILE A 186 -15.95 7.66 2.29
CA ILE A 186 -15.49 8.69 1.35
C ILE A 186 -16.67 9.44 0.74
N LEU A 187 -17.73 8.72 0.36
CA LEU A 187 -18.93 9.33 -0.21
C LEU A 187 -19.68 10.22 0.79
N GLU A 188 -19.69 9.86 2.05
CA GLU A 188 -20.29 10.63 3.14
C GLU A 188 -19.64 12.00 3.35
N LEU A 189 -18.42 12.23 2.85
CA LEU A 189 -17.80 13.56 2.82
C LEU A 189 -18.47 14.54 1.83
N GLY A 190 -19.46 14.08 1.07
CA GLY A 190 -20.17 14.89 0.07
C GLY A 190 -19.67 14.69 -1.37
N VAL A 191 -18.95 13.61 -1.63
CA VAL A 191 -18.56 13.21 -2.99
C VAL A 191 -19.78 12.76 -3.77
N THR A 192 -20.01 13.32 -4.96
CA THR A 192 -21.03 12.85 -5.89
C THR A 192 -20.52 11.66 -6.68
N LEU A 193 -21.21 10.52 -6.64
CA LEU A 193 -20.87 9.33 -7.41
C LEU A 193 -21.95 9.04 -8.47
N GLU A 194 -21.54 9.01 -9.74
CA GLU A 194 -22.39 8.68 -10.90
C GLU A 194 -21.91 7.35 -11.48
N LEU A 195 -22.60 6.26 -11.15
CA LEU A 195 -22.36 4.91 -11.68
C LEU A 195 -23.03 4.70 -13.03
N ASN A 196 -22.63 3.64 -13.77
CA ASN A 196 -23.09 3.35 -15.12
C ASN A 196 -22.95 4.56 -16.08
N SER A 197 -21.94 5.40 -15.81
CA SER A 197 -21.70 6.69 -16.48
C SER A 197 -20.35 6.68 -17.19
N LYS A 198 -20.24 5.87 -18.25
CA LYS A 198 -19.01 5.78 -19.06
C LYS A 198 -18.73 7.11 -19.77
N ILE A 199 -17.56 7.69 -19.52
CA ILE A 199 -17.07 8.87 -20.24
C ILE A 199 -16.36 8.40 -21.52
N THR A 200 -16.79 8.93 -22.65
CA THR A 200 -16.22 8.65 -23.97
C THR A 200 -15.32 9.77 -24.48
N ASN A 201 -15.46 10.99 -23.92
CA ASN A 201 -14.58 12.13 -24.20
C ASN A 201 -14.45 13.00 -22.94
N VAL A 202 -13.24 13.12 -22.42
CA VAL A 202 -12.99 13.83 -21.16
C VAL A 202 -13.21 15.34 -21.28
N LEU A 203 -12.84 15.98 -22.40
CA LEU A 203 -13.01 17.43 -22.60
C LEU A 203 -14.49 17.81 -22.69
N GLU A 204 -15.29 16.98 -23.35
CA GLU A 204 -16.73 17.18 -23.43
C GLU A 204 -17.38 17.04 -22.05
N ALA A 205 -17.03 16.01 -21.30
CA ALA A 205 -17.52 15.79 -19.95
C ALA A 205 -17.13 16.94 -19.00
N MET A 206 -15.92 17.46 -19.09
CA MET A 206 -15.49 18.62 -18.31
C MET A 206 -16.28 19.87 -18.64
N ARG A 207 -16.48 20.15 -19.93
CA ARG A 207 -17.23 21.32 -20.39
C ARG A 207 -18.69 21.27 -19.98
N GLU A 208 -19.36 20.14 -20.20
CA GLU A 208 -20.77 19.96 -19.87
C GLU A 208 -21.04 20.01 -18.38
N GLY A 209 -20.15 19.40 -17.58
CA GLY A 209 -20.24 19.41 -16.13
C GLY A 209 -19.73 20.72 -15.48
N GLY A 210 -19.06 21.60 -16.23
CA GLY A 210 -18.44 22.82 -15.68
C GLY A 210 -17.34 22.49 -14.67
N PHE A 211 -16.49 21.52 -14.95
CA PHE A 211 -15.37 21.13 -14.09
C PHE A 211 -14.12 21.96 -14.40
N ASP A 212 -13.42 22.40 -13.33
CA ASP A 212 -12.19 23.17 -13.42
C ASP A 212 -10.96 22.28 -13.68
N ALA A 213 -10.98 21.03 -13.23
CA ALA A 213 -9.93 20.04 -13.46
C ALA A 213 -10.51 18.63 -13.58
N ALA A 214 -9.73 17.72 -14.16
CA ALA A 214 -10.07 16.29 -14.21
C ALA A 214 -8.92 15.40 -13.71
N PHE A 215 -9.27 14.32 -13.00
CA PHE A 215 -8.36 13.24 -12.65
C PHE A 215 -8.81 11.93 -13.30
N LEU A 216 -7.93 11.36 -14.11
CA LEU A 216 -8.18 10.11 -14.83
C LEU A 216 -7.65 8.94 -14.02
N ALA A 217 -8.53 8.03 -13.64
CA ALA A 217 -8.25 6.87 -12.81
C ALA A 217 -8.99 5.62 -13.33
N VAL A 218 -9.06 5.47 -14.66
CA VAL A 218 -9.82 4.37 -15.31
C VAL A 218 -9.20 2.99 -15.10
N GLY A 219 -7.97 2.92 -14.60
CA GLY A 219 -7.28 1.66 -14.31
C GLY A 219 -6.91 0.87 -15.57
N ALA A 220 -6.70 -0.45 -15.40
CA ALA A 220 -6.42 -1.40 -16.48
C ALA A 220 -7.31 -2.63 -16.30
N HIS A 221 -8.43 -2.67 -17.02
CA HIS A 221 -9.48 -3.68 -16.85
C HIS A 221 -9.76 -4.52 -18.12
N ILE A 222 -8.99 -4.29 -19.20
CA ILE A 222 -9.06 -5.10 -20.42
C ILE A 222 -7.99 -6.19 -20.34
N GLY A 223 -8.40 -7.45 -20.29
CA GLY A 223 -7.47 -8.58 -20.30
C GLY A 223 -6.69 -8.68 -21.61
N LYS A 224 -5.37 -8.83 -21.51
CA LYS A 224 -4.51 -9.07 -22.66
C LYS A 224 -4.79 -10.44 -23.25
N ARG A 225 -4.96 -10.48 -24.56
CA ARG A 225 -5.21 -11.73 -25.31
C ARG A 225 -3.92 -12.21 -25.97
N ALA A 226 -3.64 -13.51 -25.88
CA ALA A 226 -2.71 -14.18 -26.75
C ALA A 226 -3.48 -14.97 -27.79
N TYR A 227 -2.97 -15.01 -29.02
CA TYR A 227 -3.50 -15.94 -30.00
C TYR A 227 -3.03 -17.35 -29.63
N ILE A 228 -3.98 -18.17 -29.21
CA ILE A 228 -3.74 -19.60 -28.98
C ILE A 228 -4.58 -20.34 -30.04
N PRO A 229 -3.94 -21.12 -30.91
CA PRO A 229 -4.69 -21.96 -31.85
C PRO A 229 -5.66 -22.87 -31.07
N ALA A 230 -6.93 -22.86 -31.42
CA ALA A 230 -7.94 -23.57 -30.68
C ALA A 230 -8.92 -24.29 -31.64
N GLY A 231 -9.39 -25.48 -31.21
CA GLY A 231 -10.52 -26.16 -31.85
C GLY A 231 -11.85 -25.46 -31.53
N ASP A 232 -12.88 -25.74 -32.31
CA ASP A 232 -14.21 -25.09 -32.20
C ASP A 232 -14.88 -25.29 -30.82
N SER A 233 -14.53 -26.37 -30.11
CA SER A 233 -15.10 -26.73 -28.81
C SER A 233 -14.22 -26.32 -27.61
N ALA A 234 -13.08 -25.66 -27.87
CA ALA A 234 -12.18 -25.23 -26.79
C ALA A 234 -12.81 -24.10 -25.95
N ARG A 235 -12.83 -24.24 -24.65
CA ARG A 235 -13.33 -23.22 -23.73
C ARG A 235 -12.16 -22.36 -23.23
N ILE A 236 -12.02 -21.18 -23.79
CA ILE A 236 -11.01 -20.19 -23.41
C ILE A 236 -11.71 -18.98 -22.79
N LEU A 237 -11.29 -18.61 -21.58
CA LEU A 237 -11.85 -17.51 -20.79
C LEU A 237 -10.76 -16.49 -20.49
N ASP A 238 -11.15 -15.25 -20.25
CA ASP A 238 -10.27 -14.21 -19.71
C ASP A 238 -10.39 -14.13 -18.18
N ALA A 239 -9.27 -14.01 -17.47
CA ALA A 239 -9.26 -14.03 -16.00
C ALA A 239 -9.98 -12.80 -15.40
N VAL A 240 -9.81 -11.62 -16.00
CA VAL A 240 -10.48 -10.40 -15.51
C VAL A 240 -11.99 -10.53 -15.72
N SER A 241 -12.42 -11.04 -16.87
CA SER A 241 -13.84 -11.28 -17.15
C SER A 241 -14.44 -12.34 -16.21
N LEU A 242 -13.69 -13.38 -15.86
CA LEU A 242 -14.11 -14.38 -14.88
C LEU A 242 -14.35 -13.74 -13.51
N LEU A 243 -13.35 -13.01 -12.99
CA LEU A 243 -13.42 -12.37 -11.67
C LEU A 243 -14.52 -11.30 -11.61
N HIS A 244 -14.68 -10.52 -12.67
CA HIS A 244 -15.78 -9.56 -12.83
C HIS A 244 -17.14 -10.24 -12.80
N GLY A 245 -17.29 -11.34 -13.55
CA GLY A 245 -18.53 -12.12 -13.58
C GLY A 245 -18.91 -12.73 -12.22
N MET A 246 -17.92 -13.01 -11.36
CA MET A 246 -18.19 -13.46 -10.00
C MET A 246 -18.93 -12.41 -9.18
N GLU A 247 -18.54 -11.14 -9.33
CA GLU A 247 -19.17 -10.03 -8.62
C GLU A 247 -20.62 -9.77 -9.14
N GLU A 248 -20.85 -9.99 -10.42
CA GLU A 248 -22.18 -9.85 -11.02
C GLU A 248 -23.08 -11.07 -10.84
N GLY A 249 -22.63 -12.11 -10.13
CA GLY A 249 -23.36 -13.35 -9.94
C GLY A 249 -23.48 -14.21 -11.22
N SER A 250 -22.64 -13.95 -12.21
CA SER A 250 -22.63 -14.64 -13.50
C SER A 250 -21.44 -15.61 -13.66
N ALA A 251 -21.14 -16.39 -12.60
CA ALA A 251 -20.04 -17.33 -12.60
C ALA A 251 -20.16 -18.36 -13.73
N PRO A 252 -19.13 -18.52 -14.60
CA PRO A 252 -19.18 -19.52 -15.66
C PRO A 252 -18.95 -20.91 -15.12
N MET A 253 -19.52 -21.92 -15.78
CA MET A 253 -19.18 -23.32 -15.52
C MET A 253 -17.80 -23.63 -16.09
N LEU A 254 -16.81 -23.91 -15.23
CA LEU A 254 -15.42 -24.14 -15.65
C LEU A 254 -15.10 -25.61 -15.99
N GLY A 255 -15.88 -26.54 -15.46
CA GLY A 255 -15.52 -27.98 -15.50
C GLY A 255 -14.68 -28.39 -14.30
N ARG A 256 -14.18 -29.62 -14.32
CA ARG A 256 -13.43 -30.21 -13.20
C ARG A 256 -11.94 -29.94 -13.25
N ARG A 257 -11.38 -29.79 -14.44
CA ARG A 257 -9.95 -29.58 -14.70
C ARG A 257 -9.77 -28.22 -15.35
N VAL A 258 -9.12 -27.31 -14.66
CA VAL A 258 -8.95 -25.93 -15.10
C VAL A 258 -7.47 -25.61 -15.21
N ALA A 259 -7.05 -25.13 -16.38
CA ALA A 259 -5.72 -24.57 -16.57
C ALA A 259 -5.80 -23.05 -16.58
N VAL A 260 -4.85 -22.38 -15.92
CA VAL A 260 -4.69 -20.92 -15.93
C VAL A 260 -3.34 -20.60 -16.56
N TYR A 261 -3.35 -19.85 -17.67
CA TYR A 261 -2.15 -19.46 -18.37
C TYR A 261 -1.73 -18.04 -18.01
N GLY A 262 -0.68 -17.94 -17.22
CA GLY A 262 -0.13 -16.68 -16.70
C GLY A 262 0.65 -16.89 -15.40
N GLY A 263 1.27 -15.82 -14.89
CA GLY A 263 2.14 -15.92 -13.70
C GLY A 263 2.08 -14.70 -12.80
N GLY A 264 1.06 -13.84 -12.90
CA GLY A 264 0.81 -12.72 -11.99
C GLY A 264 -0.22 -13.11 -10.91
N ASP A 265 -0.46 -12.19 -9.96
CA ASP A 265 -1.43 -12.38 -8.87
C ASP A 265 -2.83 -12.69 -9.41
N THR A 266 -3.23 -12.08 -10.53
CA THR A 266 -4.51 -12.41 -11.21
C THR A 266 -4.59 -13.89 -11.61
N ALA A 267 -3.46 -14.55 -11.95
CA ALA A 267 -3.45 -15.98 -12.25
C ALA A 267 -3.67 -16.82 -10.99
N MET A 268 -3.10 -16.40 -9.86
CA MET A 268 -3.32 -17.05 -8.55
C MET A 268 -4.78 -16.90 -8.13
N ASP A 269 -5.33 -15.69 -8.21
CA ASP A 269 -6.74 -15.40 -7.90
C ASP A 269 -7.71 -16.20 -8.78
N ALA A 270 -7.44 -16.29 -10.10
CA ALA A 270 -8.26 -17.06 -11.02
C ALA A 270 -8.21 -18.58 -10.73
N ALA A 271 -7.04 -19.13 -10.42
CA ALA A 271 -6.87 -20.55 -10.08
C ALA A 271 -7.55 -20.92 -8.75
N ARG A 272 -7.37 -20.08 -7.73
CA ARG A 272 -8.02 -20.24 -6.41
C ARG A 272 -9.54 -20.10 -6.52
N THR A 273 -10.02 -19.17 -7.36
CA THR A 273 -11.45 -19.01 -7.65
C THR A 273 -11.99 -20.24 -8.37
N ALA A 274 -11.25 -20.81 -9.34
CA ALA A 274 -11.67 -22.05 -10.03
C ALA A 274 -11.85 -23.22 -9.07
N LYS A 275 -10.97 -23.38 -8.05
CA LYS A 275 -11.13 -24.39 -6.99
C LYS A 275 -12.47 -24.21 -6.24
N ARG A 276 -12.79 -22.96 -5.86
CA ARG A 276 -14.04 -22.61 -5.15
C ARG A 276 -15.29 -22.80 -6.01
N LEU A 277 -15.15 -22.71 -7.35
CA LEU A 277 -16.21 -23.02 -8.31
C LEU A 277 -16.35 -24.51 -8.62
N GLY A 278 -15.61 -25.39 -7.91
CA GLY A 278 -15.73 -26.84 -7.96
C GLY A 278 -14.74 -27.55 -8.88
N ALA A 279 -13.68 -26.89 -9.34
CA ALA A 279 -12.60 -27.57 -10.02
C ALA A 279 -11.87 -28.52 -9.06
N THR A 280 -11.81 -29.82 -9.41
CA THR A 280 -11.02 -30.80 -8.66
C THR A 280 -9.53 -30.59 -8.87
N ASP A 281 -9.15 -30.26 -10.13
CA ASP A 281 -7.78 -30.04 -10.54
C ASP A 281 -7.67 -28.63 -11.10
N ALA A 282 -6.76 -27.83 -10.53
CA ALA A 282 -6.39 -26.51 -11.04
C ALA A 282 -4.87 -26.45 -11.23
N VAL A 283 -4.43 -26.00 -12.39
CA VAL A 283 -3.02 -25.89 -12.73
C VAL A 283 -2.71 -24.53 -13.32
N VAL A 284 -1.64 -23.92 -12.83
CA VAL A 284 -1.10 -22.67 -13.40
C VAL A 284 0.04 -23.03 -14.34
N VAL A 285 -0.07 -22.64 -15.60
CA VAL A 285 0.95 -22.82 -16.65
C VAL A 285 1.70 -21.51 -16.84
N TYR A 286 3.00 -21.52 -16.60
CA TYR A 286 3.84 -20.33 -16.69
C TYR A 286 5.14 -20.57 -17.46
N ARG A 287 5.44 -19.67 -18.41
CA ARG A 287 6.53 -19.85 -19.39
C ARG A 287 7.95 -19.62 -18.85
N ARG A 288 8.09 -19.12 -17.62
CA ARG A 288 9.38 -18.86 -16.97
C ARG A 288 9.51 -19.70 -15.70
N THR A 289 10.60 -19.46 -14.94
CA THR A 289 10.84 -20.11 -13.65
C THR A 289 10.07 -19.43 -12.52
N ARG A 290 10.10 -20.04 -11.32
CA ARG A 290 9.49 -19.47 -10.12
C ARG A 290 10.09 -18.10 -9.77
N GLU A 291 11.41 -17.95 -9.84
CA GLU A 291 12.14 -16.74 -9.47
C GLU A 291 11.84 -15.56 -10.42
N ARG A 292 11.33 -15.86 -11.61
CA ARG A 292 10.93 -14.86 -12.61
C ARG A 292 9.41 -14.67 -12.70
N MET A 293 8.68 -15.29 -11.80
CA MET A 293 7.24 -15.17 -11.72
C MET A 293 6.88 -13.83 -11.06
N PRO A 294 6.02 -12.99 -11.68
CA PRO A 294 5.67 -11.69 -11.11
C PRO A 294 4.67 -11.76 -9.95
N ALA A 295 4.02 -12.92 -9.74
CA ALA A 295 3.14 -13.11 -8.59
C ALA A 295 3.93 -13.06 -7.26
N HIS A 296 3.37 -12.40 -6.28
CA HIS A 296 3.96 -12.32 -4.94
C HIS A 296 4.05 -13.69 -4.28
N ASP A 297 5.10 -13.89 -3.47
CA ASP A 297 5.39 -15.20 -2.87
C ASP A 297 4.23 -15.71 -2.00
N VAL A 298 3.58 -14.83 -1.26
CA VAL A 298 2.42 -15.17 -0.42
C VAL A 298 1.26 -15.73 -1.26
N GLU A 299 0.96 -15.12 -2.40
CA GLU A 299 -0.12 -15.56 -3.29
C GLU A 299 0.15 -16.94 -3.89
N VAL A 300 1.40 -17.18 -4.28
CA VAL A 300 1.81 -18.49 -4.81
C VAL A 300 1.77 -19.55 -3.74
N GLU A 301 2.20 -19.24 -2.51
CA GLU A 301 2.18 -20.21 -1.41
C GLU A 301 0.76 -20.56 -0.99
N GLU A 302 -0.12 -19.56 -0.85
CA GLU A 302 -1.54 -19.82 -0.57
C GLU A 302 -2.21 -20.65 -1.66
N ALA A 303 -1.91 -20.39 -2.94
CA ALA A 303 -2.41 -21.18 -4.05
C ALA A 303 -1.92 -22.66 -3.96
N ARG A 304 -0.65 -22.89 -3.62
CA ARG A 304 -0.09 -24.22 -3.43
C ARG A 304 -0.72 -24.96 -2.25
N GLN A 305 -0.94 -24.27 -1.12
CA GLN A 305 -1.64 -24.82 0.05
C GLN A 305 -3.07 -25.26 -0.30
N GLU A 306 -3.75 -24.55 -1.20
CA GLU A 306 -5.08 -24.90 -1.71
C GLU A 306 -5.04 -26.02 -2.78
N GLY A 307 -3.85 -26.60 -3.04
CA GLY A 307 -3.67 -27.73 -3.97
C GLY A 307 -3.67 -27.36 -5.43
N ILE A 308 -3.25 -26.14 -5.77
CA ILE A 308 -3.05 -25.71 -7.14
C ILE A 308 -1.66 -26.14 -7.61
N GLU A 309 -1.60 -26.85 -8.74
CA GLU A 309 -0.35 -27.30 -9.35
C GLU A 309 0.31 -26.15 -10.13
N MET A 310 1.64 -26.03 -10.03
CA MET A 310 2.42 -25.05 -10.78
C MET A 310 3.26 -25.75 -11.86
N ARG A 311 3.05 -25.37 -13.11
CA ARG A 311 3.79 -25.84 -14.29
C ARG A 311 4.67 -24.71 -14.81
N TRP A 312 5.89 -24.62 -14.28
CA TRP A 312 6.90 -23.66 -14.76
C TRP A 312 7.53 -24.12 -16.07
N LEU A 313 8.16 -23.19 -16.77
CA LEU A 313 8.84 -23.41 -18.05
C LEU A 313 7.91 -24.11 -19.05
N SER A 314 6.67 -23.65 -19.12
CA SER A 314 5.64 -24.25 -19.96
C SER A 314 4.77 -23.20 -20.62
N THR A 315 4.41 -23.41 -21.89
CA THR A 315 3.51 -22.55 -22.66
C THR A 315 2.38 -23.36 -23.27
N VAL A 316 1.21 -22.73 -23.47
CA VAL A 316 0.08 -23.36 -24.15
C VAL A 316 0.27 -23.17 -25.64
N LYS A 317 0.45 -24.26 -26.39
CA LYS A 317 0.64 -24.28 -27.84
C LYS A 317 -0.68 -24.40 -28.61
N HIS A 318 -1.61 -25.20 -28.10
CA HIS A 318 -2.91 -25.44 -28.71
C HIS A 318 -3.95 -25.80 -27.63
N ALA A 319 -5.19 -25.38 -27.83
CA ALA A 319 -6.32 -25.75 -27.00
C ALA A 319 -7.37 -26.51 -27.82
N ASP A 320 -7.89 -27.61 -27.27
CA ASP A 320 -8.97 -28.40 -27.88
C ASP A 320 -9.98 -28.81 -26.81
N GLU A 321 -11.03 -29.50 -27.19
CA GLU A 321 -12.05 -29.99 -26.26
C GLU A 321 -11.42 -30.92 -25.21
N GLY A 322 -11.47 -30.52 -23.95
CA GLY A 322 -11.01 -31.29 -22.80
C GLY A 322 -9.49 -31.46 -22.68
N LYS A 323 -8.67 -30.85 -23.55
CA LYS A 323 -7.21 -30.97 -23.51
C LYS A 323 -6.44 -29.78 -24.06
N LEU A 324 -5.22 -29.59 -23.56
CA LEU A 324 -4.27 -28.61 -24.04
C LEU A 324 -2.98 -29.31 -24.48
N LEU A 325 -2.36 -28.81 -25.54
CA LEU A 325 -0.97 -29.13 -25.86
C LEU A 325 -0.06 -28.09 -25.21
N ILE A 326 0.78 -28.55 -24.30
CA ILE A 326 1.73 -27.73 -23.57
C ILE A 326 3.12 -27.99 -24.13
N GLU A 327 3.84 -26.94 -24.47
CA GLU A 327 5.22 -27.01 -24.93
C GLU A 327 6.16 -26.57 -23.80
N ARG A 328 7.19 -27.39 -23.58
CA ARG A 328 8.24 -27.08 -22.60
C ARG A 328 9.10 -25.92 -23.12
N MET A 329 9.48 -25.04 -22.19
CA MET A 329 10.33 -23.88 -22.45
C MET A 329 11.68 -24.05 -21.75
N GLU A 330 12.68 -23.39 -22.31
CA GLU A 330 13.97 -23.13 -21.64
C GLU A 330 14.26 -21.63 -21.68
N LEU A 331 15.07 -21.13 -20.75
CA LEU A 331 15.47 -19.73 -20.77
C LEU A 331 16.78 -19.59 -21.51
N ASP A 332 16.84 -18.64 -22.45
CA ASP A 332 18.11 -18.24 -23.07
C ASP A 332 18.97 -17.42 -22.09
N ASP A 333 20.19 -17.04 -22.53
CA ASP A 333 21.15 -16.28 -21.72
C ASP A 333 20.60 -14.93 -21.21
N SER A 334 19.60 -14.36 -21.89
CA SER A 334 18.90 -13.14 -21.46
C SER A 334 17.77 -13.42 -20.47
N GLY A 335 17.44 -14.71 -20.27
CA GLY A 335 16.31 -15.16 -19.47
C GLY A 335 14.96 -15.04 -20.19
N PHE A 336 14.97 -14.92 -21.52
CA PHE A 336 13.76 -14.97 -22.32
C PHE A 336 13.38 -16.44 -22.62
N PRO A 337 12.10 -16.83 -22.49
CA PRO A 337 11.66 -18.21 -22.69
C PRO A 337 11.66 -18.58 -24.19
N GLN A 338 12.33 -19.67 -24.52
CA GLN A 338 12.42 -20.26 -25.86
C GLN A 338 11.73 -21.63 -25.88
N PRO A 339 10.97 -22.00 -26.91
CA PRO A 339 10.34 -23.30 -27.03
C PRO A 339 11.38 -24.39 -27.33
N THR A 340 11.28 -25.53 -26.62
CA THR A 340 12.20 -26.68 -26.81
C THR A 340 11.75 -27.64 -27.92
N GLY A 341 10.48 -27.55 -28.35
CA GLY A 341 9.87 -28.52 -29.26
C GLY A 341 9.29 -29.75 -28.54
N GLU A 342 9.56 -29.94 -27.24
CA GLU A 342 8.94 -31.01 -26.44
C GLU A 342 7.51 -30.64 -26.08
N VAL A 343 6.56 -31.46 -26.51
CA VAL A 343 5.13 -31.20 -26.32
C VAL A 343 4.51 -32.33 -25.50
N GLU A 344 3.69 -31.97 -24.52
CA GLU A 344 2.89 -32.91 -23.73
C GLU A 344 1.41 -32.55 -23.78
N GLU A 345 0.52 -33.51 -23.50
CA GLU A 345 -0.90 -33.32 -23.40
C GLU A 345 -1.30 -33.10 -21.94
N LEU A 346 -1.99 -31.99 -21.65
CA LEU A 346 -2.60 -31.69 -20.35
C LEU A 346 -4.12 -31.74 -20.49
N GLN A 347 -4.74 -32.54 -19.65
CA GLN A 347 -6.21 -32.63 -19.60
C GLN A 347 -6.78 -31.38 -18.91
N ALA A 348 -7.61 -30.60 -19.63
CA ALA A 348 -8.24 -29.39 -19.11
C ALA A 348 -9.60 -29.17 -19.79
N ASP A 349 -10.64 -28.94 -18.99
CA ASP A 349 -11.99 -28.66 -19.47
C ASP A 349 -12.16 -27.18 -19.82
N SER A 350 -11.33 -26.30 -19.22
CA SER A 350 -11.26 -24.86 -19.50
C SER A 350 -9.84 -24.33 -19.39
N LEU A 351 -9.53 -23.32 -20.20
CA LEU A 351 -8.31 -22.52 -20.15
C LEU A 351 -8.66 -21.09 -19.78
N ILE A 352 -8.04 -20.54 -18.74
CA ILE A 352 -8.19 -19.14 -18.31
C ILE A 352 -6.91 -18.39 -18.66
N LEU A 353 -7.03 -17.30 -19.40
CA LEU A 353 -5.90 -16.43 -19.78
C LEU A 353 -5.72 -15.33 -18.74
N ALA A 354 -4.54 -15.29 -18.12
CA ALA A 354 -4.14 -14.29 -17.11
C ALA A 354 -2.83 -13.63 -17.54
N LEU A 355 -2.81 -13.02 -18.73
CA LEU A 355 -1.61 -12.53 -19.43
C LEU A 355 -1.32 -11.04 -19.19
N GLY A 356 -1.99 -10.44 -18.20
CA GLY A 356 -1.93 -9.02 -17.85
C GLY A 356 -3.13 -8.24 -18.38
N GLN A 357 -3.17 -6.93 -18.11
CA GLN A 357 -4.27 -6.05 -18.43
C GLN A 357 -3.81 -4.80 -19.19
N GLU A 358 -4.76 -4.13 -19.84
CA GLU A 358 -4.59 -2.86 -20.56
C GLU A 358 -5.65 -1.86 -20.14
N ALA A 359 -5.31 -0.56 -20.22
CA ALA A 359 -6.25 0.52 -19.98
C ALA A 359 -7.09 0.81 -21.25
N ASP A 360 -8.36 1.17 -21.07
CA ASP A 360 -9.18 1.76 -22.15
C ASP A 360 -8.89 3.27 -22.23
N LEU A 361 -8.09 3.66 -23.20
CA LEU A 361 -7.69 5.05 -23.41
C LEU A 361 -8.59 5.78 -24.45
N SER A 362 -9.67 5.18 -24.90
CA SER A 362 -10.56 5.76 -25.92
C SER A 362 -11.15 7.13 -25.54
N LEU A 363 -11.34 7.39 -24.23
CA LEU A 363 -11.81 8.68 -23.72
C LEU A 363 -10.82 9.84 -23.97
N LEU A 364 -9.60 9.56 -24.39
CA LEU A 364 -8.54 10.53 -24.67
C LEU A 364 -8.38 10.81 -26.16
N GLU A 365 -9.13 10.15 -27.02
CA GLU A 365 -9.06 10.36 -28.46
C GLU A 365 -9.38 11.82 -28.82
N GLY A 366 -8.45 12.46 -29.54
CA GLY A 366 -8.58 13.85 -29.93
C GLY A 366 -8.27 14.89 -28.84
N VAL A 367 -7.85 14.48 -27.65
CA VAL A 367 -7.40 15.41 -26.60
C VAL A 367 -5.98 15.86 -26.90
N PRO A 368 -5.74 17.16 -27.17
CA PRO A 368 -4.42 17.63 -27.57
C PRO A 368 -3.42 17.56 -26.40
N GLY A 369 -2.18 17.21 -26.71
CA GLY A 369 -1.06 17.21 -25.77
C GLY A 369 -0.95 15.96 -24.89
N ILE A 370 -1.94 15.05 -24.88
CA ILE A 370 -1.81 13.79 -24.14
C ILE A 370 -1.02 12.78 -24.96
N GLU A 371 0.02 12.24 -24.37
CA GLU A 371 0.85 11.18 -24.94
C GLU A 371 0.60 9.86 -24.20
N SER A 372 0.63 8.76 -24.94
CA SER A 372 0.60 7.40 -24.41
C SER A 372 1.72 6.56 -25.01
N GLU A 373 2.24 5.63 -24.22
CA GLU A 373 3.25 4.66 -24.63
C GLU A 373 3.00 3.33 -23.92
N ASP A 374 3.13 2.22 -24.62
CA ASP A 374 2.88 0.86 -24.11
C ASP A 374 1.50 0.68 -23.43
N GLY A 375 0.47 1.41 -23.90
CA GLY A 375 -0.89 1.33 -23.37
C GLY A 375 -1.11 2.07 -22.06
N VAL A 376 -0.20 2.96 -21.65
CA VAL A 376 -0.32 3.84 -20.48
C VAL A 376 -0.14 5.30 -20.85
N VAL A 377 -0.74 6.19 -20.06
CA VAL A 377 -0.66 7.64 -20.27
C VAL A 377 0.60 8.19 -19.60
N LYS A 378 1.37 9.01 -20.32
CA LYS A 378 2.51 9.73 -19.76
C LYS A 378 2.04 10.87 -18.87
N VAL A 379 2.64 10.98 -17.69
CA VAL A 379 2.40 12.07 -16.73
C VAL A 379 3.72 12.67 -16.26
N GLY A 380 3.68 13.96 -15.95
CA GLY A 380 4.80 14.65 -15.31
C GLY A 380 4.95 14.29 -13.81
N PRO A 381 5.98 14.82 -13.14
CA PRO A 381 6.17 14.62 -11.70
C PRO A 381 5.03 15.16 -10.83
N ASP A 382 4.22 16.03 -11.40
CA ASP A 382 3.01 16.63 -10.82
C ASP A 382 1.74 15.82 -11.10
N MET A 383 1.86 14.64 -11.71
CA MET A 383 0.75 13.78 -12.15
C MET A 383 -0.11 14.41 -13.26
N MET A 384 0.26 15.57 -13.80
CA MET A 384 -0.43 16.20 -14.93
C MET A 384 -0.04 15.49 -16.23
N THR A 385 -1.02 15.31 -17.11
CA THR A 385 -0.80 14.88 -18.49
C THR A 385 -0.22 16.04 -19.34
N GLY A 386 0.01 15.81 -20.62
CA GLY A 386 0.39 16.92 -21.52
C GLY A 386 -0.72 17.96 -21.78
N HIS A 387 -1.94 17.73 -21.29
CA HIS A 387 -3.06 18.69 -21.37
C HIS A 387 -3.22 19.43 -20.03
N PRO A 388 -3.21 20.79 -19.99
CA PRO A 388 -3.38 21.54 -18.75
C PRO A 388 -4.72 21.23 -18.05
N GLY A 389 -4.66 21.00 -16.73
CA GLY A 389 -5.83 20.71 -15.89
C GLY A 389 -6.34 19.27 -15.97
N ILE A 390 -5.70 18.40 -16.76
CA ILE A 390 -5.99 16.96 -16.78
C ILE A 390 -4.82 16.19 -16.15
N PHE A 391 -5.13 15.44 -15.11
CA PHE A 391 -4.19 14.62 -14.34
C PHE A 391 -4.55 13.14 -14.50
N ALA A 392 -3.59 12.25 -14.30
CA ALA A 392 -3.85 10.82 -14.37
C ALA A 392 -3.07 10.03 -13.31
N GLY A 393 -3.60 8.87 -12.90
CA GLY A 393 -2.99 8.01 -11.90
C GLY A 393 -3.59 6.59 -11.87
N GLY A 394 -3.12 5.76 -10.94
CA GLY A 394 -3.47 4.34 -10.89
C GLY A 394 -2.82 3.55 -12.03
N ASP A 395 -3.44 2.45 -12.44
CA ASP A 395 -2.87 1.49 -13.38
C ASP A 395 -2.80 1.97 -14.83
N MET A 396 -3.38 3.13 -15.13
CA MET A 396 -3.32 3.73 -16.46
C MET A 396 -2.07 4.59 -16.70
N VAL A 397 -1.19 4.74 -15.71
CA VAL A 397 0.10 5.44 -15.84
C VAL A 397 1.27 4.49 -15.55
N PRO A 398 2.51 4.83 -15.98
CA PRO A 398 3.68 3.98 -15.72
C PRO A 398 3.97 3.86 -14.23
N ALA A 399 3.67 2.72 -13.64
CA ALA A 399 3.98 2.36 -12.25
C ALA A 399 3.75 0.88 -12.00
N GLU A 400 4.15 0.40 -10.83
CA GLU A 400 3.70 -0.89 -10.30
C GLU A 400 2.18 -0.85 -10.08
N ARG A 401 1.50 -1.90 -10.54
CA ARG A 401 0.05 -2.03 -10.44
C ARG A 401 -0.34 -2.70 -9.13
N SER A 402 -0.46 -1.90 -8.08
CA SER A 402 -0.97 -2.33 -6.78
C SER A 402 -1.98 -1.32 -6.24
N VAL A 403 -2.84 -1.79 -5.32
CA VAL A 403 -3.86 -0.93 -4.70
C VAL A 403 -3.19 0.23 -3.96
N THR A 404 -2.10 -0.05 -3.23
CA THR A 404 -1.36 0.95 -2.43
C THR A 404 -0.70 2.02 -3.31
N VAL A 405 -0.11 1.64 -4.44
CA VAL A 405 0.44 2.59 -5.42
C VAL A 405 -0.67 3.46 -6.00
N ALA A 406 -1.82 2.86 -6.32
CA ALA A 406 -2.97 3.59 -6.84
C ALA A 406 -3.51 4.62 -5.84
N VAL A 407 -3.57 4.29 -4.53
CA VAL A 407 -3.94 5.22 -3.45
C VAL A 407 -2.92 6.36 -3.36
N GLY A 408 -1.63 6.05 -3.36
CA GLY A 408 -0.57 7.06 -3.38
C GLY A 408 -0.64 7.99 -4.59
N HIS A 409 -1.03 7.49 -5.77
CA HIS A 409 -1.28 8.32 -6.95
C HIS A 409 -2.46 9.27 -6.72
N GLY A 410 -3.58 8.78 -6.15
CA GLY A 410 -4.75 9.60 -5.82
C GLY A 410 -4.41 10.75 -4.88
N LYS A 411 -3.71 10.46 -3.78
CA LYS A 411 -3.22 11.46 -2.81
C LYS A 411 -2.29 12.49 -3.46
N ARG A 412 -1.29 12.04 -4.23
CA ARG A 412 -0.34 12.94 -4.91
C ARG A 412 -1.05 13.83 -5.91
N ALA A 413 -1.92 13.27 -6.74
CA ALA A 413 -2.70 14.01 -7.71
C ALA A 413 -3.59 15.06 -7.03
N ALA A 414 -4.28 14.71 -5.94
CA ALA A 414 -5.13 15.64 -5.21
C ALA A 414 -4.38 16.88 -4.72
N ARG A 415 -3.18 16.70 -4.14
CA ARG A 415 -2.31 17.81 -3.71
C ARG A 415 -1.84 18.70 -4.87
N ARG A 416 -1.59 18.11 -6.04
CA ARG A 416 -1.17 18.82 -7.24
C ARG A 416 -2.33 19.55 -7.91
N ILE A 417 -3.51 18.92 -7.95
CA ILE A 417 -4.75 19.53 -8.45
C ILE A 417 -5.13 20.73 -7.57
N ASP A 418 -5.07 20.60 -6.25
CA ASP A 418 -5.34 21.72 -5.33
C ASP A 418 -4.40 22.91 -5.59
N GLY A 419 -3.09 22.65 -5.67
CA GLY A 419 -2.11 23.68 -5.98
C GLY A 419 -2.33 24.33 -7.34
N TRP A 420 -2.68 23.55 -8.37
CA TRP A 420 -2.98 24.05 -9.70
C TRP A 420 -4.25 24.92 -9.71
N LEU A 421 -5.32 24.49 -9.04
CA LEU A 421 -6.59 25.21 -8.95
C LEU A 421 -6.48 26.52 -8.16
N ARG A 422 -5.60 26.57 -7.16
CA ARG A 422 -5.33 27.78 -6.36
C ARG A 422 -4.28 28.69 -6.99
N GLY A 423 -3.56 28.22 -8.02
CA GLY A 423 -2.42 28.95 -8.62
C GLY A 423 -1.16 28.95 -7.74
N GLU A 424 -1.09 28.07 -6.74
CA GLU A 424 0.02 27.91 -5.80
C GLU A 424 0.59 26.50 -5.90
N PRO A 425 1.68 26.27 -6.66
CA PRO A 425 2.24 24.92 -6.82
C PRO A 425 2.55 24.26 -5.48
N TYR A 426 2.09 23.02 -5.31
CA TYR A 426 2.37 22.24 -4.12
C TYR A 426 3.88 22.08 -3.92
N LYS A 427 4.35 22.47 -2.74
CA LYS A 427 5.73 22.25 -2.30
C LYS A 427 5.77 21.07 -1.34
N ALA A 428 6.46 20.01 -1.74
CA ALA A 428 6.69 18.90 -0.84
C ALA A 428 7.56 19.35 0.34
N PRO A 429 7.30 18.87 1.57
CA PRO A 429 8.20 19.12 2.69
C PRO A 429 9.59 18.55 2.38
N PRO A 430 10.67 19.11 2.97
CA PRO A 430 12.00 18.54 2.84
C PRO A 430 11.99 17.08 3.31
N LYS A 431 12.77 16.25 2.62
CA LYS A 431 12.95 14.86 3.05
C LYS A 431 14.00 14.83 4.15
N HIS A 432 13.66 14.20 5.27
CA HIS A 432 14.62 13.85 6.30
C HIS A 432 15.56 12.72 5.83
N GLU A 433 16.72 12.61 6.43
CA GLU A 433 17.63 11.49 6.20
C GLU A 433 16.98 10.16 6.64
N LEU A 434 17.30 9.08 5.91
CA LEU A 434 16.77 7.76 6.23
C LEU A 434 17.40 7.24 7.54
N ALA A 435 16.57 6.75 8.45
CA ALA A 435 17.04 6.05 9.64
C ALA A 435 17.54 4.65 9.25
N THR A 436 18.86 4.43 9.31
CA THR A 436 19.45 3.12 9.05
C THR A 436 19.52 2.27 10.30
N PHE A 437 19.68 0.95 10.15
CA PHE A 437 19.79 0.04 11.29
C PHE A 437 21.03 0.36 12.16
N GLU A 438 22.12 0.78 11.55
CA GLU A 438 23.39 1.11 12.21
C GLU A 438 23.28 2.34 13.13
N THR A 439 22.29 3.21 12.91
CA THR A 439 22.05 4.37 13.77
C THR A 439 21.28 4.04 15.04
N LEU A 440 20.75 2.81 15.14
CA LEU A 440 19.96 2.35 16.28
C LEU A 440 20.86 1.71 17.34
N ASN A 441 20.53 1.93 18.61
CA ASN A 441 21.13 1.15 19.68
C ASN A 441 20.24 -0.05 20.03
N THR A 442 20.49 -1.17 19.35
CA THR A 442 19.65 -2.37 19.45
C THR A 442 19.76 -3.11 20.79
N TRP A 443 20.70 -2.74 21.65
CA TRP A 443 20.86 -3.30 23.00
C TRP A 443 19.56 -3.20 23.85
N TYR A 444 18.75 -2.17 23.59
CA TYR A 444 17.52 -1.91 24.33
C TYR A 444 16.31 -2.72 23.86
N TYR A 445 16.43 -3.48 22.77
CA TYR A 445 15.32 -4.24 22.21
C TYR A 445 15.53 -5.74 22.46
N ALA A 446 14.53 -6.38 23.05
CA ALA A 446 14.52 -7.83 23.22
C ALA A 446 14.01 -8.52 21.95
N ASP A 447 14.49 -9.75 21.71
CA ASP A 447 13.90 -10.62 20.69
C ASP A 447 12.42 -10.88 21.02
N ALA A 448 11.56 -10.66 20.07
CA ALA A 448 10.12 -10.88 20.18
C ALA A 448 9.58 -11.40 18.85
N PRO A 449 9.01 -12.62 18.82
CA PRO A 449 8.52 -13.21 17.58
C PRO A 449 7.36 -12.40 17.01
N ARG A 450 7.23 -12.41 15.69
CA ARG A 450 6.11 -11.80 14.99
C ARG A 450 4.82 -12.55 15.29
N THR A 451 3.72 -11.82 15.40
CA THR A 451 2.38 -12.40 15.52
C THR A 451 1.93 -13.01 14.20
N VAL A 452 1.34 -14.20 14.26
CA VAL A 452 0.78 -14.88 13.08
C VAL A 452 -0.73 -14.64 13.05
N GLN A 453 -1.24 -14.17 11.91
CA GLN A 453 -2.69 -14.04 11.69
C GLN A 453 -3.33 -15.43 11.57
N PRO A 454 -4.49 -15.64 12.18
CA PRO A 454 -5.23 -16.88 12.01
C PRO A 454 -5.71 -17.04 10.55
N GLU A 455 -5.73 -18.28 10.06
CA GLU A 455 -6.20 -18.58 8.72
C GLU A 455 -7.26 -19.68 8.76
N LEU A 456 -8.20 -19.67 7.81
CA LEU A 456 -9.15 -20.77 7.62
C LEU A 456 -8.42 -22.07 7.27
N GLU A 457 -8.95 -23.19 7.76
CA GLU A 457 -8.47 -24.51 7.34
C GLU A 457 -8.64 -24.70 5.83
N VAL A 458 -7.67 -25.37 5.19
CA VAL A 458 -7.60 -25.54 3.73
C VAL A 458 -8.90 -26.12 3.13
N ALA A 459 -9.48 -27.12 3.79
CA ALA A 459 -10.74 -27.72 3.32
C ALA A 459 -11.91 -26.72 3.28
N ARG A 460 -11.93 -25.78 4.21
CA ARG A 460 -12.93 -24.71 4.27
C ARG A 460 -12.64 -23.61 3.26
N ARG A 461 -11.36 -23.26 3.06
CA ARG A 461 -10.96 -22.26 2.04
C ARG A 461 -11.46 -22.63 0.65
N THR A 462 -11.31 -23.90 0.26
CA THR A 462 -11.66 -24.37 -1.10
C THR A 462 -13.15 -24.68 -1.31
N SER A 463 -13.96 -24.63 -0.25
CA SER A 463 -15.40 -24.93 -0.32
C SER A 463 -16.31 -23.71 -0.34
N GLY A 464 -15.77 -22.49 -0.17
CA GLY A 464 -16.56 -21.25 -0.09
C GLY A 464 -15.75 -20.00 -0.38
N PHE A 465 -16.39 -18.85 -0.22
CA PHE A 465 -15.79 -17.53 -0.45
C PHE A 465 -15.62 -16.72 0.86
N GLU A 466 -15.60 -17.40 2.01
CA GLU A 466 -15.30 -16.77 3.28
C GLU A 466 -13.88 -16.21 3.29
N GLU A 467 -13.65 -15.12 4.04
CA GLU A 467 -12.33 -14.53 4.16
C GLU A 467 -11.32 -15.54 4.71
N VAL A 468 -10.19 -15.70 4.02
CA VAL A 468 -9.20 -16.74 4.31
C VAL A 468 -8.31 -16.36 5.48
N VAL A 469 -7.74 -15.15 5.45
CA VAL A 469 -6.85 -14.65 6.51
C VAL A 469 -7.67 -13.81 7.45
N HIS A 470 -7.62 -14.09 8.76
CA HIS A 470 -8.35 -13.32 9.78
C HIS A 470 -7.49 -12.20 10.38
N GLY A 471 -8.12 -11.22 11.03
CA GLY A 471 -7.44 -10.15 11.75
C GLY A 471 -6.78 -10.62 13.06
N LEU A 472 -5.93 -9.78 13.62
CA LEU A 472 -5.41 -9.95 14.97
C LEU A 472 -6.51 -9.63 16.00
N ASP A 473 -6.44 -10.25 17.15
CA ASP A 473 -7.16 -9.77 18.33
C ASP A 473 -6.45 -8.55 18.95
N GLU A 474 -7.12 -7.88 19.87
CA GLU A 474 -6.63 -6.68 20.53
C GLU A 474 -5.25 -6.87 21.18
N SER A 475 -5.06 -7.96 21.92
CA SER A 475 -3.80 -8.21 22.64
C SER A 475 -2.63 -8.42 21.69
N ASN A 476 -2.86 -9.12 20.58
CA ASN A 476 -1.86 -9.36 19.54
C ASN A 476 -1.58 -8.09 18.72
N ALA A 477 -2.58 -7.26 18.45
CA ALA A 477 -2.38 -5.99 17.75
C ALA A 477 -1.52 -5.00 18.56
N VAL A 478 -1.80 -4.85 19.87
CA VAL A 478 -0.99 -4.04 20.78
C VAL A 478 0.43 -4.59 20.94
N TYR A 479 0.57 -5.91 21.07
CA TYR A 479 1.88 -6.56 21.12
C TYR A 479 2.68 -6.26 19.86
N GLU A 480 2.08 -6.39 18.69
CA GLU A 480 2.74 -6.16 17.41
C GLU A 480 3.13 -4.68 17.24
N ALA A 481 2.27 -3.73 17.65
CA ALA A 481 2.59 -2.31 17.63
C ALA A 481 3.81 -1.99 18.51
N ARG A 482 3.91 -2.59 19.70
CA ARG A 482 5.04 -2.44 20.65
C ARG A 482 6.35 -3.03 20.16
N ARG A 483 6.34 -3.82 19.11
CA ARG A 483 7.57 -4.29 18.46
C ARG A 483 8.26 -3.20 17.63
N CYS A 484 7.59 -2.06 17.39
CA CYS A 484 8.19 -0.93 16.67
C CYS A 484 9.39 -0.34 17.42
N MET A 485 10.51 -0.09 16.71
CA MET A 485 11.73 0.47 17.25
C MET A 485 11.79 2.00 17.13
N SER A 486 10.75 2.66 16.66
CA SER A 486 10.67 4.12 16.46
C SER A 486 11.88 4.72 15.72
N CYS A 487 12.35 4.06 14.67
CA CYS A 487 13.59 4.38 13.96
C CYS A 487 13.72 5.87 13.62
N GLY A 488 14.69 6.55 14.23
CA GLY A 488 15.01 7.94 13.97
C GLY A 488 14.11 8.99 14.62
N ASN A 489 13.09 8.58 15.39
CA ASN A 489 12.15 9.50 16.03
C ASN A 489 12.08 9.24 17.54
N CYS A 490 12.18 10.31 18.33
CA CYS A 490 12.17 10.21 19.79
C CYS A 490 10.82 9.72 20.31
N PHE A 491 10.82 8.69 21.16
CA PHE A 491 9.65 8.13 21.84
C PHE A 491 9.68 8.28 23.37
N SER A 492 10.41 9.26 23.88
CA SER A 492 10.42 9.66 25.30
C SER A 492 10.89 8.58 26.29
N CYS A 493 11.84 7.72 25.92
CA CYS A 493 12.35 6.65 26.77
C CYS A 493 13.20 7.10 27.97
N ASP A 494 13.55 8.37 28.08
CA ASP A 494 14.38 8.97 29.14
C ASP A 494 15.86 8.57 29.20
N ASN A 495 16.36 7.71 28.32
CA ASN A 495 17.75 7.27 28.37
C ASN A 495 18.74 8.45 28.33
N CYS A 496 18.60 9.36 27.35
CA CYS A 496 19.46 10.54 27.23
C CYS A 496 19.41 11.44 28.48
N TYR A 497 18.24 11.57 29.10
CA TYR A 497 18.03 12.32 30.33
C TYR A 497 18.74 11.64 31.53
N GLY A 498 18.61 10.32 31.63
CA GLY A 498 19.18 9.55 32.76
C GLY A 498 20.69 9.42 32.71
N VAL A 499 21.29 9.29 31.52
CA VAL A 499 22.75 9.04 31.37
C VAL A 499 23.57 10.31 31.30
N CYS A 500 22.99 11.50 31.19
CA CYS A 500 23.73 12.74 31.02
C CYS A 500 24.51 13.08 32.32
N PRO A 501 25.86 13.03 32.31
CA PRO A 501 26.66 13.24 33.52
C PRO A 501 26.62 14.69 34.02
N ASP A 502 26.32 15.63 33.14
CA ASP A 502 26.29 17.06 33.48
C ASP A 502 24.85 17.58 33.64
N ASN A 503 23.85 16.68 33.60
CA ASN A 503 22.43 17.05 33.67
C ASN A 503 21.98 18.06 32.61
N ALA A 504 22.63 18.06 31.43
CA ALA A 504 22.38 19.01 30.37
C ALA A 504 21.13 18.70 29.51
N VAL A 505 20.54 17.49 29.63
CA VAL A 505 19.30 17.15 28.97
C VAL A 505 18.13 17.54 29.86
N ILE A 506 17.24 18.38 29.36
CA ILE A 506 16.09 18.94 30.08
C ILE A 506 14.79 18.39 29.47
N LYS A 507 13.85 17.95 30.30
CA LYS A 507 12.49 17.61 29.89
C LYS A 507 11.65 18.87 29.83
N LEU A 508 11.06 19.16 28.66
CA LEU A 508 10.21 20.32 28.45
C LEU A 508 8.76 20.05 28.88
N GLY A 509 8.29 18.84 28.64
CA GLY A 509 6.95 18.41 29.08
C GLY A 509 5.81 18.95 28.21
N GLU A 510 6.12 19.61 27.09
CA GLU A 510 5.14 20.07 26.11
C GLU A 510 4.96 19.02 25.02
N PRO A 511 3.74 18.87 24.46
CA PRO A 511 3.50 17.98 23.32
C PRO A 511 4.36 18.38 22.11
N GLY A 512 5.20 17.45 21.64
CA GLY A 512 6.06 17.66 20.47
C GLY A 512 7.46 18.22 20.77
N GLU A 513 7.68 18.83 21.94
CA GLU A 513 8.99 19.28 22.42
C GLU A 513 9.35 18.49 23.68
N LEU A 514 9.95 17.31 23.49
CA LEU A 514 10.14 16.37 24.58
C LEU A 514 11.37 16.69 25.43
N TYR A 515 12.47 17.07 24.78
CA TYR A 515 13.75 17.35 25.45
C TYR A 515 14.50 18.50 24.76
N GLU A 516 15.28 19.22 25.56
CA GLU A 516 16.23 20.24 25.12
C GLU A 516 17.61 19.91 25.69
N ILE A 517 18.67 20.31 24.99
CA ILE A 517 20.04 20.20 25.46
C ILE A 517 20.55 21.58 25.91
N ASP A 518 20.75 21.75 27.20
CA ASP A 518 21.34 22.95 27.76
C ASP A 518 22.84 23.02 27.42
N LEU A 519 23.17 23.92 26.49
CA LEU A 519 24.51 24.07 25.96
C LEU A 519 25.50 24.73 26.97
N ASP A 520 25.01 25.35 28.04
CA ASP A 520 25.88 25.85 29.12
C ASP A 520 26.53 24.70 29.91
N PHE A 521 25.84 23.56 29.97
CA PHE A 521 26.28 22.38 30.73
C PHE A 521 26.71 21.20 29.84
N CYS A 522 26.25 21.11 28.60
CA CYS A 522 26.63 20.03 27.70
C CYS A 522 28.11 20.12 27.31
N LYS A 523 28.92 19.13 27.67
CA LYS A 523 30.36 19.07 27.31
C LYS A 523 30.65 18.32 26.02
N GLY A 524 29.62 17.86 25.28
CA GLY A 524 29.78 17.14 23.99
C GLY A 524 30.34 15.73 24.13
N CYS A 525 30.04 15.01 25.24
CA CYS A 525 30.60 13.68 25.47
C CYS A 525 29.96 12.55 24.65
N GLY A 526 28.84 12.78 23.97
CA GLY A 526 28.17 11.81 23.11
C GLY A 526 27.42 10.67 23.83
N MET A 527 27.37 10.64 25.17
CA MET A 527 26.69 9.55 25.90
C MET A 527 25.19 9.46 25.57
N CYS A 528 24.51 10.61 25.41
CA CYS A 528 23.11 10.64 25.02
C CYS A 528 22.87 10.07 23.62
N VAL A 529 23.81 10.25 22.70
CA VAL A 529 23.78 9.66 21.36
C VAL A 529 23.96 8.15 21.42
N ALA A 530 25.01 7.68 22.13
CA ALA A 530 25.31 6.26 22.27
C ALA A 530 24.18 5.45 22.94
N GLU A 531 23.45 6.09 23.87
CA GLU A 531 22.38 5.45 24.64
C GLU A 531 20.97 5.72 24.06
N CYS A 532 20.87 6.40 22.91
CA CYS A 532 19.59 6.62 22.23
C CYS A 532 19.16 5.36 21.48
N PRO A 533 18.06 4.67 21.88
CA PRO A 533 17.65 3.42 21.23
C PRO A 533 17.28 3.62 19.76
N CYS A 534 16.58 4.71 19.45
CA CYS A 534 16.01 4.97 18.13
C CYS A 534 16.89 5.83 17.20
N GLY A 535 18.07 6.27 17.65
CA GLY A 535 18.98 7.10 16.83
C GLY A 535 18.47 8.51 16.54
N ALA A 536 17.67 9.09 17.44
CA ALA A 536 17.09 10.44 17.30
C ALA A 536 18.02 11.55 17.83
N ILE A 537 19.31 11.27 18.07
CA ILE A 537 20.30 12.24 18.52
C ILE A 537 21.58 12.00 17.72
N GLU A 538 22.21 13.09 17.27
CA GLU A 538 23.52 13.02 16.62
C GLU A 538 24.50 14.04 17.20
N MET A 539 25.81 13.82 16.95
CA MET A 539 26.84 14.78 17.29
C MET A 539 27.11 15.66 16.07
N VAL A 540 27.05 16.97 16.27
CA VAL A 540 27.41 17.96 15.24
C VAL A 540 28.59 18.81 15.71
N PRO A 541 29.54 19.15 14.81
CA PRO A 541 30.63 20.04 15.16
C PRO A 541 30.13 21.41 15.63
N GLU A 542 30.82 22.00 16.61
CA GLU A 542 30.57 23.40 16.97
C GLU A 542 30.92 24.31 15.78
N ALA A 543 30.05 25.27 15.52
CA ALA A 543 30.38 26.33 14.58
C ALA A 543 31.49 27.21 15.20
N ILE A 544 32.70 27.14 14.64
CA ILE A 544 33.85 27.96 15.06
C ILE A 544 33.66 29.37 14.50
#